data_54719b294a69446394564ffb92eebbab
#
_entry.id   54719b294a69446394564ffb92eebbab
#
_cell.length_a   1.000
_cell.length_b   1.000
_cell.length_c   1.000
_cell.angle_alpha   90.00
_cell.angle_beta   90.00
_cell.angle_gamma   90.00
#
_symmetry.space_group_name_H-M   'P 1'
#
loop_
_entity.id
_entity.type
_entity.pdbx_description
1 polymer ?
#
loop_
_entity_poly.entity_id
_entity_poly.type
_entity_poly.pdbx_seq_one_letter_code
_entity_poly.pdbx_strand_id
1 'polypeptide(L)'
;MYLYNSATHKKEEFKTHTPNHVEMYTCGPTVYHFAHIGNLRSYIMEDVLEKYLRFSGYSVNRVMNITDVGHLTSDADEGEDKMVKGAKREHKTVMEIAKFYTDAFFADCKKLNIKRPDVVQPATGLIDDYIKIITKLLDTGYAYIAGGNVYFDTSKLERYYIFNDHNEEDLAVGVREGVEED
;
A
#
# COMPACT_ATOMS: atom_id res chain seq x y z
N MET A 1 11.85 9.24 22.34
CA MET A 1 10.45 8.87 22.02
C MET A 1 10.37 7.35 21.91
N TYR A 2 9.22 6.74 22.27
CA TYR A 2 9.03 5.29 22.18
C TYR A 2 7.83 5.00 21.29
N LEU A 3 7.99 4.11 20.31
CA LEU A 3 6.94 3.64 19.41
C LEU A 3 6.81 2.12 19.49
N TYR A 4 5.61 1.60 19.20
CA TYR A 4 5.41 0.17 19.07
C TYR A 4 5.98 -0.30 17.72
N ASN A 5 6.81 -1.34 17.78
CA ASN A 5 7.41 -1.96 16.60
C ASN A 5 6.74 -3.31 16.35
N SER A 6 6.04 -3.43 15.22
CA SER A 6 5.34 -4.67 14.86
C SER A 6 6.29 -5.84 14.55
N ALA A 7 7.53 -5.57 14.14
CA ALA A 7 8.50 -6.63 13.87
C ALA A 7 9.03 -7.31 15.14
N THR A 8 9.04 -6.61 16.28
CA THR A 8 9.52 -7.13 17.57
C THR A 8 8.40 -7.32 18.58
N HIS A 9 7.17 -6.87 18.25
CA HIS A 9 5.98 -6.84 19.11
C HIS A 9 6.23 -6.10 20.45
N LYS A 10 7.10 -5.08 20.45
CA LYS A 10 7.50 -4.32 21.65
C LYS A 10 7.44 -2.83 21.42
N LYS A 11 7.26 -2.10 22.51
CA LYS A 11 7.44 -0.65 22.55
C LYS A 11 8.92 -0.36 22.72
N GLU A 12 9.55 0.25 21.73
CA GLU A 12 10.98 0.50 21.66
C GLU A 12 11.31 1.98 21.50
N GLU A 13 12.54 2.34 21.86
CA GLU A 13 13.05 3.67 21.58
C GLU A 13 13.14 3.89 20.07
N PHE A 14 12.49 4.95 19.59
CA PHE A 14 12.53 5.31 18.19
C PHE A 14 13.90 5.87 17.82
N LYS A 15 14.57 5.22 16.89
CA LYS A 15 15.86 5.62 16.32
C LYS A 15 15.75 5.74 14.82
N THR A 16 16.25 6.84 14.28
CA THR A 16 16.25 7.08 12.83
C THR A 16 17.50 6.47 12.20
N HIS A 17 17.35 5.95 10.97
CA HIS A 17 18.48 5.44 10.18
C HIS A 17 19.45 6.57 9.81
N THR A 18 18.91 7.71 9.39
CA THR A 18 19.66 8.94 9.16
C THR A 18 19.42 9.89 10.34
N PRO A 19 20.47 10.47 10.97
CA PRO A 19 20.30 11.33 12.12
C PRO A 19 19.28 12.46 11.88
N ASN A 20 18.31 12.60 12.78
CA ASN A 20 17.25 13.60 12.75
C ASN A 20 16.38 13.62 11.48
N HIS A 21 16.42 12.56 10.67
CA HIS A 21 15.61 12.45 9.45
C HIS A 21 14.77 11.16 9.48
N VAL A 22 13.50 11.30 9.10
CA VAL A 22 12.53 10.19 9.03
C VAL A 22 12.00 10.07 7.62
N GLU A 23 12.22 8.91 7.00
CA GLU A 23 11.49 8.48 5.82
C GLU A 23 10.22 7.76 6.29
N MET A 24 9.06 8.32 5.94
CA MET A 24 7.75 7.81 6.37
C MET A 24 6.94 7.41 5.13
N TYR A 25 6.60 6.13 5.02
CA TYR A 25 5.67 5.66 4.01
C TYR A 25 4.30 5.40 4.65
N THR A 26 3.26 5.88 4.00
CA THR A 26 1.87 5.63 4.41
C THR A 26 1.06 5.14 3.21
N CYS A 27 0.23 4.12 3.44
CA CYS A 27 -0.61 3.57 2.38
C CYS A 27 -1.70 4.59 1.99
N GLY A 28 -1.85 4.85 0.70
CA GLY A 28 -2.86 5.76 0.19
C GLY A 28 -4.17 5.06 -0.20
N PRO A 29 -5.16 5.81 -0.70
CA PRO A 29 -6.46 5.27 -1.07
C PRO A 29 -6.43 4.51 -2.40
N THR A 30 -7.38 3.57 -2.54
CA THR A 30 -7.81 3.06 -3.85
C THR A 30 -8.90 3.99 -4.37
N VAL A 31 -8.63 4.66 -5.49
CA VAL A 31 -9.41 5.82 -5.94
C VAL A 31 -10.54 5.47 -6.91
N TYR A 32 -11.45 4.60 -6.49
CA TYR A 32 -12.66 4.23 -7.21
C TYR A 32 -13.96 4.70 -6.53
N HIS A 33 -13.86 5.24 -5.31
CA HIS A 33 -14.97 5.72 -4.49
C HIS A 33 -14.50 6.78 -3.49
N PHE A 34 -15.44 7.54 -2.90
CA PHE A 34 -15.13 8.47 -1.80
C PHE A 34 -14.59 7.73 -0.58
N ALA A 35 -13.59 8.30 0.06
CA ALA A 35 -13.14 7.83 1.36
C ALA A 35 -14.24 8.07 2.42
N HIS A 36 -14.51 7.06 3.23
CA HIS A 36 -15.43 7.19 4.35
C HIS A 36 -14.67 7.42 5.67
N ILE A 37 -15.38 7.71 6.74
CA ILE A 37 -14.77 8.06 8.04
C ILE A 37 -13.81 6.98 8.57
N GLY A 38 -14.07 5.71 8.30
CA GLY A 38 -13.18 4.59 8.69
C GLY A 38 -11.81 4.68 8.02
N ASN A 39 -11.77 5.03 6.73
CA ASN A 39 -10.50 5.25 6.02
C ASN A 39 -9.80 6.52 6.53
N LEU A 40 -10.54 7.61 6.68
CA LEU A 40 -10.01 8.91 7.10
C LEU A 40 -9.40 8.87 8.51
N ARG A 41 -9.89 7.98 9.39
CA ARG A 41 -9.29 7.76 10.71
C ARG A 41 -7.81 7.37 10.61
N SER A 42 -7.46 6.47 9.71
CA SER A 42 -6.07 6.04 9.52
C SER A 42 -5.20 7.21 9.06
N TYR A 43 -5.67 7.99 8.09
CA TYR A 43 -4.94 9.17 7.60
C TYR A 43 -4.76 10.27 8.66
N ILE A 44 -5.73 10.44 9.56
CA ILE A 44 -5.59 11.35 10.72
C ILE A 44 -4.49 10.85 11.67
N MET A 45 -4.45 9.54 11.95
CA MET A 45 -3.41 8.96 12.83
C MET A 45 -2.01 9.14 12.23
N GLU A 46 -1.85 8.89 10.94
CA GLU A 46 -0.61 9.08 10.20
C GLU A 46 -0.15 10.55 10.21
N ASP A 47 -1.08 11.48 10.01
CA ASP A 47 -0.83 12.92 10.04
C ASP A 47 -0.42 13.41 11.43
N VAL A 48 -1.08 12.90 12.47
CA VAL A 48 -0.71 13.21 13.87
C VAL A 48 0.71 12.72 14.16
N LEU A 49 1.08 11.52 13.71
CA LEU A 49 2.42 11.00 13.88
C LEU A 49 3.46 11.88 13.14
N GLU A 50 3.20 12.23 11.88
CA GLU A 50 4.08 13.12 11.11
C GLU A 50 4.26 14.47 11.80
N LYS A 51 3.17 15.11 12.22
CA LYS A 51 3.21 16.40 12.93
C LYS A 51 3.97 16.31 14.24
N TYR A 52 3.78 15.23 15.00
CA TYR A 52 4.52 15.02 16.24
C TYR A 52 6.01 14.79 16.00
N LEU A 53 6.39 14.03 14.99
CA LEU A 53 7.79 13.86 14.60
C LEU A 53 8.44 15.20 14.26
N ARG A 54 7.78 16.02 13.43
CA ARG A 54 8.27 17.37 13.09
C ARG A 54 8.35 18.28 14.32
N PHE A 55 7.34 18.25 15.18
CA PHE A 55 7.35 19.00 16.45
C PHE A 55 8.50 18.57 17.34
N SER A 56 8.86 17.30 17.35
CA SER A 56 10.00 16.74 18.11
C SER A 56 11.37 17.02 17.48
N GLY A 57 11.43 17.80 16.40
CA GLY A 57 12.68 18.24 15.77
C GLY A 57 13.20 17.36 14.63
N TYR A 58 12.42 16.34 14.20
CA TYR A 58 12.79 15.53 13.04
C TYR A 58 12.42 16.23 11.73
N SER A 59 13.29 16.15 10.73
CA SER A 59 12.91 16.32 9.33
C SER A 59 12.16 15.07 8.88
N VAL A 60 11.01 15.22 8.23
CA VAL A 60 10.20 14.09 7.75
C VAL A 60 9.96 14.22 6.27
N ASN A 61 10.24 13.16 5.51
CA ASN A 61 9.83 13.00 4.13
C ASN A 61 8.72 11.94 4.09
N ARG A 62 7.47 12.37 3.88
CA ARG A 62 6.32 11.46 3.84
C ARG A 62 5.94 11.14 2.41
N VAL A 63 5.91 9.85 2.09
CA VAL A 63 5.50 9.30 0.80
C VAL A 63 4.17 8.57 0.95
N MET A 64 3.29 8.74 -0.03
CA MET A 64 2.01 8.04 -0.12
C MET A 64 1.78 7.57 -1.55
N ASN A 65 1.33 6.31 -1.73
CA ASN A 65 0.86 5.83 -3.03
C ASN A 65 -0.59 6.26 -3.29
N ILE A 66 -1.00 6.21 -4.56
CA ILE A 66 -2.40 6.19 -4.98
C ILE A 66 -2.61 4.92 -5.79
N THR A 67 -3.54 4.07 -5.38
CA THR A 67 -3.90 2.87 -6.14
C THR A 67 -4.96 3.27 -7.18
N ASP A 68 -4.50 3.55 -8.37
CA ASP A 68 -5.30 4.03 -9.52
C ASP A 68 -5.50 2.94 -10.60
N VAL A 69 -4.97 1.72 -10.37
CA VAL A 69 -5.08 0.56 -11.27
C VAL A 69 -4.88 -0.75 -10.49
N GLY A 70 -5.41 -1.86 -11.02
CA GLY A 70 -5.05 -3.21 -10.59
C GLY A 70 -5.60 -3.61 -9.22
N HIS A 71 -6.82 -3.22 -8.87
CA HIS A 71 -7.43 -3.60 -7.61
C HIS A 71 -8.71 -4.41 -7.80
N LEU A 72 -8.65 -5.70 -7.48
CA LEU A 72 -9.76 -6.64 -7.64
C LEU A 72 -10.95 -6.32 -6.70
N THR A 73 -12.15 -6.75 -7.10
CA THR A 73 -13.39 -6.49 -6.34
C THR A 73 -13.55 -7.41 -5.14
N SER A 74 -12.90 -8.58 -5.14
CA SER A 74 -12.95 -9.56 -4.05
C SER A 74 -11.57 -9.81 -3.47
N ASP A 75 -11.53 -10.34 -2.25
CA ASP A 75 -10.29 -10.81 -1.60
C ASP A 75 -9.83 -12.19 -2.13
N ALA A 76 -10.66 -12.82 -2.99
CA ALA A 76 -10.36 -14.06 -3.70
C ALA A 76 -9.89 -13.71 -5.09
N ASP A 77 -8.70 -13.44 -5.38
CA ASP A 77 -8.03 -13.05 -6.64
C ASP A 77 -8.86 -13.09 -7.97
N GLU A 78 -10.17 -13.28 -7.84
CA GLU A 78 -11.17 -13.29 -8.90
C GLU A 78 -12.07 -12.06 -8.85
N GLY A 79 -12.43 -11.54 -10.02
CA GLY A 79 -13.42 -10.49 -10.15
C GLY A 79 -12.99 -9.33 -11.05
N GLU A 80 -13.97 -8.50 -11.41
CA GLU A 80 -13.72 -7.30 -12.21
C GLU A 80 -12.96 -6.26 -11.36
N ASP A 81 -11.94 -5.63 -11.93
CA ASP A 81 -11.20 -4.54 -11.28
C ASP A 81 -12.16 -3.45 -10.78
N LYS A 82 -11.97 -3.02 -9.54
CA LYS A 82 -12.80 -1.99 -8.87
C LYS A 82 -12.83 -0.68 -9.66
N MET A 83 -11.70 -0.34 -10.32
CA MET A 83 -11.59 0.85 -11.15
C MET A 83 -12.46 0.73 -12.42
N VAL A 84 -12.44 -0.43 -13.07
CA VAL A 84 -13.26 -0.72 -14.26
C VAL A 84 -14.75 -0.70 -13.90
N LYS A 85 -15.12 -1.30 -12.78
CA LYS A 85 -16.51 -1.27 -12.28
C LYS A 85 -16.98 0.16 -11.97
N GLY A 86 -16.13 0.97 -11.37
CA GLY A 86 -16.39 2.39 -11.13
C GLY A 86 -16.59 3.17 -12.43
N ALA A 87 -15.71 2.96 -13.40
CA ALA A 87 -15.77 3.60 -14.71
C ALA A 87 -17.05 3.27 -15.47
N LYS A 88 -17.45 2.00 -15.50
CA LYS A 88 -18.73 1.57 -16.10
C LYS A 88 -19.95 2.23 -15.46
N ARG A 89 -19.97 2.28 -14.11
CA ARG A 89 -21.06 2.90 -13.33
C ARG A 89 -21.23 4.38 -13.66
N GLU A 90 -20.14 5.10 -13.86
CA GLU A 90 -20.14 6.55 -14.03
C GLU A 90 -20.00 7.00 -15.49
N HIS A 91 -19.94 6.04 -16.43
CA HIS A 91 -19.73 6.31 -17.87
C HIS A 91 -18.47 7.17 -18.15
N LYS A 92 -17.40 6.91 -17.42
CA LYS A 92 -16.11 7.59 -17.51
C LYS A 92 -14.99 6.59 -17.78
N THR A 93 -13.85 7.08 -18.20
CA THR A 93 -12.64 6.24 -18.27
C THR A 93 -12.10 5.95 -16.85
N VAL A 94 -11.32 4.87 -16.70
CA VAL A 94 -10.65 4.52 -15.44
C VAL A 94 -9.79 5.68 -14.93
N MET A 95 -9.07 6.35 -15.84
CA MET A 95 -8.19 7.47 -15.48
C MET A 95 -8.97 8.70 -15.01
N GLU A 96 -10.12 8.99 -15.61
CA GLU A 96 -10.99 10.08 -15.16
C GLU A 96 -11.58 9.80 -13.78
N ILE A 97 -11.96 8.56 -13.50
CA ILE A 97 -12.43 8.11 -12.18
C ILE A 97 -11.29 8.26 -11.16
N ALA A 98 -10.11 7.73 -11.46
CA ALA A 98 -8.95 7.82 -10.57
C ALA A 98 -8.62 9.27 -10.22
N LYS A 99 -8.58 10.16 -11.23
CA LYS A 99 -8.34 11.58 -11.01
C LYS A 99 -9.42 12.23 -10.14
N PHE A 100 -10.69 11.99 -10.43
CA PHE A 100 -11.81 12.57 -9.71
C PHE A 100 -11.78 12.21 -8.22
N TYR A 101 -11.63 10.91 -7.89
CA TYR A 101 -11.61 10.47 -6.50
C TYR A 101 -10.30 10.80 -5.78
N THR A 102 -9.18 10.92 -6.49
CA THR A 102 -7.93 11.45 -5.93
C THR A 102 -8.09 12.91 -5.51
N ASP A 103 -8.68 13.73 -6.36
CA ASP A 103 -8.93 15.14 -6.07
C ASP A 103 -9.92 15.29 -4.89
N ALA A 104 -10.99 14.49 -4.88
CA ALA A 104 -11.97 14.47 -3.78
C ALA A 104 -11.33 14.04 -2.46
N PHE A 105 -10.49 13.00 -2.46
CA PHE A 105 -9.76 12.54 -1.28
C PHE A 105 -8.89 13.64 -0.67
N PHE A 106 -8.10 14.33 -1.48
CA PHE A 106 -7.26 15.41 -0.96
C PHE A 106 -8.05 16.65 -0.55
N ALA A 107 -9.21 16.90 -1.17
CA ALA A 107 -10.12 17.96 -0.72
C ALA A 107 -10.68 17.64 0.67
N ASP A 108 -11.05 16.41 0.95
CA ASP A 108 -11.53 15.98 2.27
C ASP A 108 -10.40 15.95 3.31
N CYS A 109 -9.22 15.48 2.96
CA CYS A 109 -8.02 15.58 3.80
C CYS A 109 -7.76 17.04 4.22
N LYS A 110 -7.87 17.99 3.30
CA LYS A 110 -7.70 19.41 3.60
C LYS A 110 -8.75 19.94 4.60
N LYS A 111 -10.02 19.52 4.49
CA LYS A 111 -11.09 19.90 5.45
C LYS A 111 -10.78 19.37 6.85
N LEU A 112 -10.15 18.21 6.96
CA LEU A 112 -9.73 17.57 8.21
C LEU A 112 -8.36 18.07 8.72
N ASN A 113 -7.77 19.08 8.07
CA ASN A 113 -6.43 19.58 8.40
C ASN A 113 -5.33 18.50 8.32
N ILE A 114 -5.51 17.50 7.48
CA ILE A 114 -4.49 16.48 7.17
C ILE A 114 -3.50 17.10 6.17
N LYS A 115 -2.21 17.10 6.52
CA LYS A 115 -1.15 17.59 5.65
C LYS A 115 -1.02 16.66 4.43
N ARG A 116 -0.93 17.25 3.23
CA ARG A 116 -0.60 16.48 2.04
C ARG A 116 0.81 15.88 2.18
N PRO A 117 1.02 14.59 1.88
CA PRO A 117 2.36 13.98 1.86
C PRO A 117 3.33 14.76 0.95
N ASP A 118 4.61 14.70 1.28
CA ASP A 118 5.65 15.40 0.51
C ASP A 118 5.78 14.81 -0.90
N VAL A 119 5.58 13.49 -1.02
CA VAL A 119 5.48 12.78 -2.31
C VAL A 119 4.17 11.99 -2.37
N VAL A 120 3.44 12.14 -3.46
CA VAL A 120 2.24 11.36 -3.77
C VAL A 120 2.47 10.68 -5.12
N GLN A 121 2.47 9.35 -5.13
CA GLN A 121 2.83 8.56 -6.31
C GLN A 121 1.69 7.63 -6.73
N PRO A 122 1.02 7.90 -7.87
CA PRO A 122 0.10 6.96 -8.50
C PRO A 122 0.82 5.70 -8.98
N ALA A 123 0.18 4.54 -8.82
CA ALA A 123 0.74 3.25 -9.24
C ALA A 123 1.05 3.20 -10.73
N THR A 124 0.17 3.75 -11.57
CA THR A 124 0.37 3.82 -13.03
C THR A 124 1.62 4.59 -13.44
N GLY A 125 2.10 5.51 -12.61
CA GLY A 125 3.33 6.27 -12.88
C GLY A 125 4.62 5.48 -12.68
N LEU A 126 4.56 4.23 -12.19
CA LEU A 126 5.73 3.40 -11.87
C LEU A 126 5.79 2.08 -12.66
N ILE A 127 4.98 1.91 -13.71
CA ILE A 127 4.91 0.65 -14.47
C ILE A 127 6.29 0.22 -14.98
N ASP A 128 7.07 1.13 -15.55
CA ASP A 128 8.41 0.82 -16.05
C ASP A 128 9.37 0.38 -14.94
N ASP A 129 9.22 0.94 -13.74
CA ASP A 129 10.03 0.57 -12.59
C ASP A 129 9.60 -0.79 -12.02
N TYR A 130 8.29 -1.11 -12.03
CA TYR A 130 7.81 -2.45 -11.69
C TYR A 130 8.39 -3.49 -12.65
N ILE A 131 8.37 -3.24 -13.96
CA ILE A 131 8.95 -4.15 -14.96
C ILE A 131 10.44 -4.40 -14.66
N LYS A 132 11.22 -3.35 -14.37
CA LYS A 132 12.64 -3.48 -14.03
C LYS A 132 12.85 -4.32 -12.77
N ILE A 133 12.07 -4.09 -11.72
CA ILE A 133 12.19 -4.82 -10.45
C ILE A 133 11.81 -6.28 -10.65
N ILE A 134 10.68 -6.55 -11.31
CA ILE A 134 10.20 -7.92 -11.58
C ILE A 134 11.21 -8.68 -12.44
N THR A 135 11.73 -8.06 -13.50
CA THR A 135 12.78 -8.67 -14.33
C THR A 135 14.00 -9.06 -13.50
N LYS A 136 14.46 -8.15 -12.63
CA LYS A 136 15.58 -8.45 -11.73
C LYS A 136 15.29 -9.61 -10.78
N LEU A 137 14.06 -9.70 -10.24
CA LEU A 137 13.68 -10.82 -9.36
C LEU A 137 13.66 -12.16 -10.12
N LEU A 138 13.19 -12.17 -11.37
CA LEU A 138 13.26 -13.35 -12.25
C LEU A 138 14.70 -13.74 -12.55
N ASP A 139 15.54 -12.78 -12.96
CA ASP A 139 16.96 -13.02 -13.29
C ASP A 139 17.76 -13.54 -12.08
N THR A 140 17.44 -13.09 -10.89
CA THR A 140 18.09 -13.54 -9.65
C THR A 140 17.45 -14.79 -9.05
N GLY A 141 16.38 -15.29 -9.66
CA GLY A 141 15.69 -16.51 -9.25
C GLY A 141 14.84 -16.37 -7.99
N TYR A 142 14.52 -15.14 -7.53
CA TYR A 142 13.57 -14.90 -6.44
C TYR A 142 12.12 -14.87 -6.90
N ALA A 143 11.87 -14.85 -8.20
CA ALA A 143 10.55 -14.97 -8.77
C ALA A 143 10.52 -16.02 -9.87
N TYR A 144 9.35 -16.54 -10.19
CA TYR A 144 9.10 -17.53 -11.23
C TYR A 144 7.80 -17.22 -11.97
N ILE A 145 7.63 -17.84 -13.14
CA ILE A 145 6.43 -17.69 -13.98
C ILE A 145 5.63 -18.99 -13.92
N ALA A 146 4.33 -18.89 -13.59
CA ALA A 146 3.37 -20.00 -13.66
C ALA A 146 2.01 -19.46 -14.11
N GLY A 147 1.25 -20.23 -14.90
CA GLY A 147 -0.10 -19.84 -15.35
C GLY A 147 -0.20 -18.47 -16.05
N GLY A 148 0.91 -17.92 -16.60
CA GLY A 148 0.97 -16.58 -17.17
C GLY A 148 1.17 -15.44 -16.17
N ASN A 149 1.30 -15.76 -14.87
CA ASN A 149 1.57 -14.83 -13.78
C ASN A 149 3.02 -14.90 -13.32
N VAL A 150 3.48 -13.87 -12.61
CA VAL A 150 4.79 -13.87 -11.97
C VAL A 150 4.59 -13.95 -10.46
N TYR A 151 5.21 -14.94 -9.84
CA TYR A 151 5.15 -15.19 -8.40
C TYR A 151 6.51 -14.97 -7.76
N PHE A 152 6.51 -14.42 -6.54
CA PHE A 152 7.70 -14.34 -5.71
C PHE A 152 7.85 -15.62 -4.90
N ASP A 153 9.04 -16.22 -4.93
CA ASP A 153 9.36 -17.44 -4.16
C ASP A 153 9.72 -17.10 -2.71
N THR A 154 8.74 -17.15 -1.83
CA THR A 154 8.88 -16.80 -0.41
C THR A 154 9.80 -17.78 0.34
N SER A 155 9.97 -19.02 -0.15
CA SER A 155 10.84 -20.03 0.45
C SER A 155 12.32 -19.63 0.45
N LYS A 156 12.70 -18.67 -0.40
CA LYS A 156 14.06 -18.14 -0.50
C LYS A 156 14.40 -17.07 0.53
N LEU A 157 13.45 -16.68 1.36
CA LEU A 157 13.63 -15.67 2.41
C LEU A 157 13.55 -16.32 3.80
N GLU A 158 14.67 -16.40 4.52
CA GLU A 158 14.74 -16.96 5.88
C GLU A 158 13.82 -16.27 6.89
N ARG A 159 13.43 -15.02 6.64
CA ARG A 159 12.66 -14.19 7.57
C ARG A 159 11.46 -13.52 6.89
N TYR A 160 10.71 -14.27 6.08
CA TYR A 160 9.56 -13.70 5.38
C TYR A 160 8.42 -13.29 6.35
N TYR A 161 8.15 -14.10 7.38
CA TYR A 161 7.01 -13.95 8.30
C TYR A 161 7.32 -13.13 9.56
N ILE A 162 8.23 -12.15 9.50
CA ILE A 162 8.64 -11.37 10.69
C ILE A 162 7.52 -10.54 11.32
N PHE A 163 6.46 -10.23 10.59
CA PHE A 163 5.34 -9.43 11.07
C PHE A 163 4.13 -10.27 11.49
N ASN A 164 4.09 -11.55 11.15
CA ASN A 164 2.97 -12.45 11.40
C ASN A 164 3.50 -13.79 11.87
N ASP A 165 2.92 -14.34 12.97
CA ASP A 165 3.17 -15.71 13.44
C ASP A 165 2.33 -16.71 12.61
N HIS A 166 2.35 -16.61 11.27
CA HIS A 166 1.69 -17.60 10.42
C HIS A 166 2.55 -18.84 10.31
N ASN A 167 1.94 -20.02 10.57
CA ASN A 167 2.49 -21.30 10.18
C ASN A 167 2.24 -21.51 8.68
N GLU A 168 3.10 -22.25 8.00
CA GLU A 168 2.91 -22.60 6.57
C GLU A 168 1.57 -23.30 6.31
N GLU A 169 1.05 -24.03 7.29
CA GLU A 169 -0.26 -24.69 7.25
C GLU A 169 -1.44 -23.71 7.19
N ASP A 170 -1.29 -22.49 7.73
CA ASP A 170 -2.32 -21.43 7.68
C ASP A 170 -2.39 -20.72 6.32
N LEU A 171 -1.42 -20.97 5.46
CA LEU A 171 -1.28 -20.37 4.12
C LEU A 171 -1.63 -21.36 3.00
N ALA A 172 -2.20 -22.53 3.35
CA ALA A 172 -2.65 -23.50 2.36
C ALA A 172 -3.64 -22.86 1.38
N VAL A 173 -3.46 -23.14 0.10
CA VAL A 173 -4.36 -22.71 -0.97
C VAL A 173 -5.78 -23.22 -0.66
N GLY A 174 -6.78 -22.38 -0.91
CA GLY A 174 -8.19 -22.74 -0.66
C GLY A 174 -8.70 -22.45 0.76
N VAL A 175 -7.91 -21.87 1.65
CA VAL A 175 -8.37 -21.38 2.97
C VAL A 175 -9.35 -20.22 2.80
N ARG A 176 -9.26 -19.46 1.70
CA ARG A 176 -10.25 -18.46 1.30
C ARG A 176 -11.17 -19.04 0.23
N GLU A 177 -12.49 -18.87 0.40
CA GLU A 177 -13.45 -19.26 -0.64
C GLU A 177 -13.14 -18.54 -1.96
N GLY A 178 -13.04 -19.28 -3.08
CA GLY A 178 -12.85 -18.75 -4.43
C GLY A 178 -11.39 -18.58 -4.87
N VAL A 179 -10.40 -19.10 -4.14
CA VAL A 179 -9.01 -19.20 -4.62
C VAL A 179 -8.80 -20.58 -5.25
N GLU A 180 -8.47 -20.61 -6.54
CA GLU A 180 -8.06 -21.81 -7.26
C GLU A 180 -6.54 -21.98 -7.21
N GLU A 181 -6.07 -23.23 -7.13
CA GLU A 181 -4.64 -23.56 -7.32
C GLU A 181 -4.29 -23.42 -8.81
N ASP A 182 -3.26 -22.66 -9.11
CA ASP A 182 -2.64 -22.56 -10.44
C ASP A 182 -1.62 -23.67 -10.68
#